data_2461f2a8302ba1c467977d15e1c0a1cf
#
_entry.id   2461f2a8302ba1c467977d15e1c0a1cf
#
_cell.length_a   1.000
_cell.length_b   1.000
_cell.length_c   1.000
_cell.angle_alpha   90.00
_cell.angle_beta   90.00
_cell.angle_gamma   90.00
#
_symmetry.space_group_name_H-M   'P 1'
#
loop_
_entity.id
_entity.type
_entity.pdbx_description
1 polymer ?
#
loop_
_entity_poly.entity_id
_entity_poly.type
_entity_poly.pdbx_seq_one_letter_code
_entity_poly.pdbx_strand_id
1 'polypeptide(L)'
;GFMEWSNATNPDILSIQEVRGEVEQIPAEIREIPGYHAFWNPAERKGYSGTGILTKIEPLEVNYGFGEPEFDKEGRVLQLVFDTWVFNGIYFPNGSASEDRLDYKLRFYDAFLEDSLEWQRRGKNVITVGDYNTCHHEIDIARPRENSRVSGFLPIERAWMDKYVESGFIDTFRALHPDVAHRYTWWSNRGGARPNNVGWRIDYCFVNQALMENVQAAEIHDQIMGSDHCPISIDINI
;
A
#
# COMPACT_ATOMS: atom_id res chain seq x y z
N GLY A 1 -13.39 -9.74 -12.17
CA GLY A 1 -12.38 -10.00 -11.15
C GLY A 1 -11.05 -9.31 -11.44
N PHE A 2 -9.99 -9.75 -10.76
CA PHE A 2 -8.64 -9.15 -10.87
C PHE A 2 -8.15 -9.01 -12.32
N MET A 3 -8.15 -10.09 -13.08
CA MET A 3 -7.66 -10.08 -14.48
C MET A 3 -8.49 -9.18 -15.40
N GLU A 4 -9.81 -9.17 -15.23
CA GLU A 4 -10.69 -8.30 -16.02
C GLU A 4 -10.39 -6.83 -15.75
N TRP A 5 -10.23 -6.46 -14.47
CA TRP A 5 -9.91 -5.10 -14.08
C TRP A 5 -8.50 -4.71 -14.55
N SER A 6 -7.49 -5.55 -14.30
CA SER A 6 -6.12 -5.31 -14.74
C SER A 6 -6.00 -5.14 -16.26
N ASN A 7 -6.70 -5.98 -17.04
CA ASN A 7 -6.72 -5.86 -18.50
C ASN A 7 -7.45 -4.60 -18.98
N ALA A 8 -8.52 -4.19 -18.29
CA ALA A 8 -9.28 -2.99 -18.66
C ALA A 8 -8.54 -1.70 -18.33
N THR A 9 -7.87 -1.64 -17.18
CA THR A 9 -7.07 -0.48 -16.75
C THR A 9 -5.69 -0.45 -17.39
N ASN A 10 -5.11 -1.63 -17.68
CA ASN A 10 -3.79 -1.79 -18.31
C ASN A 10 -2.69 -0.92 -17.66
N PRO A 11 -2.54 -0.96 -16.32
CA PRO A 11 -1.64 -0.06 -15.60
C PRO A 11 -0.17 -0.30 -16.01
N ASP A 12 0.68 0.72 -15.88
CA ASP A 12 2.11 0.55 -16.13
C ASP A 12 2.81 -0.18 -15.00
N ILE A 13 2.35 0.03 -13.76
CA ILE A 13 2.81 -0.69 -12.57
C ILE A 13 1.60 -1.12 -11.75
N LEU A 14 1.59 -2.37 -11.31
CA LEU A 14 0.56 -2.97 -10.46
C LEU A 14 1.21 -3.57 -9.23
N SER A 15 0.87 -3.08 -8.04
CA SER A 15 1.31 -3.60 -6.75
C SER A 15 0.22 -4.46 -6.11
N ILE A 16 0.60 -5.61 -5.59
CA ILE A 16 -0.28 -6.61 -4.99
C ILE A 16 0.20 -6.90 -3.58
N GLN A 17 -0.72 -6.87 -2.62
CA GLN A 17 -0.48 -7.19 -1.23
C GLN A 17 -1.16 -8.51 -0.87
N GLU A 18 -0.72 -9.12 0.24
CA GLU A 18 -1.30 -10.36 0.75
C GLU A 18 -1.27 -11.54 -0.23
N VAL A 19 -0.15 -11.72 -0.93
CA VAL A 19 0.03 -12.84 -1.88
C VAL A 19 -0.20 -14.20 -1.20
N ARG A 20 0.18 -14.34 0.07
CA ARG A 20 -0.06 -15.51 0.95
C ARG A 20 0.33 -16.87 0.37
N GLY A 21 1.19 -16.89 -0.63
CA GLY A 21 1.61 -18.09 -1.32
C GLY A 21 3.07 -18.05 -1.74
N GLU A 22 3.63 -19.21 -2.03
CA GLU A 22 4.91 -19.32 -2.74
C GLU A 22 4.70 -18.93 -4.21
N VAL A 23 5.75 -18.50 -4.88
CA VAL A 23 5.67 -18.00 -6.27
C VAL A 23 5.00 -19.01 -7.21
N GLU A 24 5.29 -20.31 -7.02
CA GLU A 24 4.74 -21.42 -7.82
C GLU A 24 3.24 -21.65 -7.59
N GLN A 25 2.69 -21.14 -6.48
CA GLN A 25 1.26 -21.24 -6.15
C GLN A 25 0.43 -20.10 -6.75
N ILE A 26 1.09 -19.04 -7.23
CA ILE A 26 0.42 -17.95 -7.93
C ILE A 26 -0.02 -18.46 -9.31
N PRO A 27 -1.31 -18.28 -9.69
CA PRO A 27 -1.77 -18.68 -11.01
C PRO A 27 -0.89 -18.11 -12.13
N ALA A 28 -0.53 -18.93 -13.12
CA ALA A 28 0.38 -18.52 -14.18
C ALA A 28 -0.09 -17.28 -14.95
N GLU A 29 -1.41 -17.17 -15.14
CA GLU A 29 -2.04 -16.01 -15.78
C GLU A 29 -1.86 -14.68 -15.02
N ILE A 30 -1.53 -14.74 -13.71
CA ILE A 30 -1.21 -13.56 -12.89
C ILE A 30 0.30 -13.41 -12.77
N ARG A 31 1.00 -14.53 -12.59
CA ARG A 31 2.44 -14.55 -12.39
C ARG A 31 3.24 -14.10 -13.62
N GLU A 32 2.69 -14.33 -14.81
CA GLU A 32 3.38 -14.15 -16.08
C GLU A 32 2.49 -13.37 -17.08
N ILE A 33 1.97 -12.20 -16.69
CA ILE A 33 1.16 -11.36 -17.58
C ILE A 33 2.05 -10.89 -18.75
N PRO A 34 1.67 -11.15 -20.02
CA PRO A 34 2.45 -10.72 -21.17
C PRO A 34 2.69 -9.21 -21.18
N GLY A 35 3.95 -8.80 -21.40
CA GLY A 35 4.36 -7.40 -21.42
C GLY A 35 4.70 -6.80 -20.05
N TYR A 36 4.64 -7.60 -18.99
CA TYR A 36 5.08 -7.20 -17.66
C TYR A 36 6.30 -7.98 -17.17
N HIS A 37 7.21 -7.30 -16.50
CA HIS A 37 8.18 -7.89 -15.58
C HIS A 37 7.47 -8.14 -14.26
N ALA A 38 7.61 -9.33 -13.68
CA ALA A 38 6.92 -9.72 -12.46
C ALA A 38 7.92 -10.02 -11.33
N PHE A 39 7.75 -9.39 -10.20
CA PHE A 39 8.57 -9.54 -9.01
C PHE A 39 7.68 -9.96 -7.84
N TRP A 40 8.08 -11.01 -7.12
CA TRP A 40 7.30 -11.59 -6.03
C TRP A 40 8.17 -11.75 -4.79
N ASN A 41 7.71 -11.26 -3.67
CA ASN A 41 8.38 -11.33 -2.37
C ASN A 41 7.50 -12.08 -1.37
N PRO A 42 7.50 -13.42 -1.38
CA PRO A 42 6.76 -14.22 -0.40
C PRO A 42 7.40 -14.08 0.99
N ALA A 43 6.59 -14.20 2.04
CA ALA A 43 7.12 -14.32 3.39
C ALA A 43 7.80 -15.68 3.60
N GLU A 44 8.80 -15.76 4.49
CA GLU A 44 9.39 -17.04 4.92
C GLU A 44 8.34 -17.98 5.53
N ARG A 45 7.36 -17.40 6.23
CA ARG A 45 6.23 -18.14 6.78
C ARG A 45 5.19 -18.42 5.69
N LYS A 46 4.99 -19.69 5.36
CA LYS A 46 4.01 -20.12 4.35
C LYS A 46 2.57 -19.67 4.67
N GLY A 47 1.86 -19.24 3.63
CA GLY A 47 0.46 -18.80 3.75
C GLY A 47 0.26 -17.46 4.48
N TYR A 48 1.29 -16.65 4.56
CA TYR A 48 1.29 -15.40 5.32
C TYR A 48 1.88 -14.25 4.48
N SER A 49 1.32 -13.04 4.62
CA SER A 49 1.86 -11.81 4.03
C SER A 49 2.23 -11.93 2.54
N GLY A 50 3.35 -11.36 2.14
CA GLY A 50 3.88 -11.39 0.78
C GLY A 50 3.38 -10.23 -0.08
N THR A 51 4.26 -9.71 -0.93
CA THR A 51 3.97 -8.65 -1.90
C THR A 51 4.38 -9.07 -3.30
N GLY A 52 3.77 -8.45 -4.30
CA GLY A 52 4.12 -8.62 -5.70
C GLY A 52 4.02 -7.31 -6.46
N ILE A 53 4.88 -7.14 -7.47
CA ILE A 53 4.80 -6.02 -8.41
C ILE A 53 4.92 -6.56 -9.83
N LEU A 54 3.98 -6.11 -10.67
CA LEU A 54 4.06 -6.28 -12.12
C LEU A 54 4.30 -4.90 -12.74
N THR A 55 5.27 -4.79 -13.63
CA THR A 55 5.63 -3.51 -14.26
C THR A 55 5.97 -3.69 -15.75
N LYS A 56 5.52 -2.76 -16.59
CA LYS A 56 5.94 -2.67 -18.00
C LYS A 56 7.30 -2.00 -18.15
N ILE A 57 7.74 -1.28 -17.14
CA ILE A 57 9.00 -0.51 -17.14
C ILE A 57 10.05 -1.38 -16.47
N GLU A 58 11.14 -1.69 -17.14
CA GLU A 58 12.24 -2.46 -16.58
C GLU A 58 12.98 -1.64 -15.51
N PRO A 59 13.02 -2.09 -14.24
CA PRO A 59 13.74 -1.38 -13.19
C PRO A 59 15.25 -1.59 -13.31
N LEU A 60 16.04 -0.63 -12.85
CA LEU A 60 17.50 -0.77 -12.76
C LEU A 60 17.91 -1.73 -11.64
N GLU A 61 17.13 -1.78 -10.56
CA GLU A 61 17.38 -2.62 -9.39
C GLU A 61 16.05 -2.99 -8.74
N VAL A 62 16.00 -4.18 -8.12
CA VAL A 62 14.85 -4.66 -7.35
C VAL A 62 15.32 -5.05 -5.96
N ASN A 63 14.74 -4.43 -4.93
CA ASN A 63 15.02 -4.75 -3.53
C ASN A 63 13.84 -5.50 -2.92
N TYR A 64 14.14 -6.62 -2.27
CA TYR A 64 13.21 -7.49 -1.58
C TYR A 64 13.26 -7.19 -0.07
N GLY A 65 12.64 -6.07 0.33
CA GLY A 65 12.74 -5.50 1.65
C GLY A 65 13.50 -4.17 1.64
N PHE A 66 13.92 -3.72 2.80
CA PHE A 66 14.76 -2.52 2.97
C PHE A 66 16.05 -2.78 3.78
N GLY A 67 16.49 -4.05 3.84
CA GLY A 67 17.76 -4.43 4.46
C GLY A 67 17.68 -4.70 5.97
N GLU A 68 16.46 -4.82 6.52
CA GLU A 68 16.22 -5.12 7.92
C GLU A 68 15.67 -6.56 8.07
N PRO A 69 16.50 -7.54 8.39
CA PRO A 69 16.12 -8.97 8.38
C PRO A 69 14.92 -9.29 9.27
N GLU A 70 14.68 -8.53 10.33
CA GLU A 70 13.51 -8.70 11.19
C GLU A 70 12.21 -8.46 10.41
N PHE A 71 12.20 -7.50 9.49
CA PHE A 71 11.04 -7.09 8.71
C PHE A 71 10.98 -7.81 7.36
N ASP A 72 12.12 -7.98 6.71
CA ASP A 72 12.20 -8.50 5.34
C ASP A 72 11.69 -9.94 5.23
N LYS A 73 11.85 -10.75 6.30
CA LYS A 73 11.32 -12.13 6.38
C LYS A 73 9.79 -12.25 6.21
N GLU A 74 9.05 -11.15 6.40
CA GLU A 74 7.60 -11.15 6.19
C GLU A 74 7.17 -10.79 4.75
N GLY A 75 8.13 -10.49 3.85
CA GLY A 75 7.85 -10.23 2.44
C GLY A 75 6.94 -9.02 2.21
N ARG A 76 7.08 -7.96 3.02
CA ARG A 76 6.14 -6.83 3.06
C ARG A 76 6.50 -5.68 2.14
N VAL A 77 7.71 -5.66 1.60
CA VAL A 77 8.23 -4.56 0.79
C VAL A 77 8.88 -5.11 -0.47
N LEU A 78 8.48 -4.54 -1.60
CA LEU A 78 9.20 -4.63 -2.87
C LEU A 78 9.50 -3.22 -3.33
N GLN A 79 10.78 -2.95 -3.66
CA GLN A 79 11.21 -1.66 -4.19
C GLN A 79 11.72 -1.85 -5.61
N LEU A 80 11.16 -1.10 -6.54
CA LEU A 80 11.67 -0.98 -7.90
C LEU A 80 12.43 0.34 -8.02
N VAL A 81 13.73 0.27 -8.30
CA VAL A 81 14.59 1.44 -8.42
C VAL A 81 14.72 1.80 -9.91
N PHE A 82 14.36 3.03 -10.24
CA PHE A 82 14.54 3.61 -11.58
C PHE A 82 15.58 4.73 -11.55
N ASP A 83 15.83 5.38 -12.69
CA ASP A 83 16.87 6.39 -12.78
C ASP A 83 16.65 7.58 -11.84
N THR A 84 15.44 8.13 -11.79
CA THR A 84 15.12 9.34 -10.99
C THR A 84 14.16 9.08 -9.83
N TRP A 85 13.63 7.88 -9.68
CA TRP A 85 12.59 7.56 -8.70
C TRP A 85 12.63 6.11 -8.23
N VAL A 86 11.97 5.86 -7.11
CA VAL A 86 11.75 4.53 -6.52
C VAL A 86 10.27 4.29 -6.33
N PHE A 87 9.80 3.11 -6.70
CA PHE A 87 8.44 2.64 -6.45
C PHE A 87 8.45 1.59 -5.34
N ASN A 88 7.74 1.86 -4.27
CA ASN A 88 7.56 0.94 -3.16
C ASN A 88 6.17 0.31 -3.21
N GLY A 89 6.10 -1.00 -3.43
CA GLY A 89 4.92 -1.80 -3.16
C GLY A 89 4.98 -2.32 -1.73
N ILE A 90 4.03 -1.91 -0.88
CA ILE A 90 4.13 -2.14 0.57
C ILE A 90 2.87 -2.75 1.17
N TYR A 91 3.06 -3.62 2.16
CA TYR A 91 2.02 -4.18 3.02
C TYR A 91 2.42 -4.01 4.48
N PHE A 92 1.95 -2.94 5.12
CA PHE A 92 2.26 -2.67 6.52
C PHE A 92 1.65 -3.73 7.45
N PRO A 93 2.33 -4.06 8.57
CA PRO A 93 1.82 -5.01 9.53
C PRO A 93 0.49 -4.56 10.14
N ASN A 94 -0.42 -5.51 10.41
CA ASN A 94 -1.59 -5.28 11.24
C ASN A 94 -1.19 -5.43 12.72
N GLY A 95 -1.60 -4.50 13.57
CA GLY A 95 -1.26 -4.45 15.01
C GLY A 95 -2.31 -5.04 15.94
N SER A 96 -3.42 -5.59 15.40
CA SER A 96 -4.58 -5.97 16.23
C SER A 96 -4.41 -7.26 17.02
N ALA A 97 -3.40 -8.09 16.70
CA ALA A 97 -3.27 -9.43 17.31
C ALA A 97 -2.73 -9.41 18.74
N SER A 98 -1.85 -8.47 19.10
CA SER A 98 -1.23 -8.32 20.42
C SER A 98 -0.49 -6.98 20.53
N GLU A 99 -0.10 -6.63 21.77
CA GLU A 99 0.77 -5.45 22.02
C GLU A 99 2.12 -5.59 21.31
N ASP A 100 2.74 -6.78 21.32
CA ASP A 100 3.99 -7.05 20.62
C ASP A 100 3.84 -6.83 19.10
N ARG A 101 2.67 -7.16 18.56
CA ARG A 101 2.39 -6.97 17.14
C ARG A 101 2.17 -5.50 16.78
N LEU A 102 1.59 -4.73 17.68
CA LEU A 102 1.48 -3.28 17.55
C LEU A 102 2.87 -2.62 17.63
N ASP A 103 3.71 -3.02 18.59
CA ASP A 103 5.09 -2.54 18.70
C ASP A 103 5.89 -2.84 17.43
N TYR A 104 5.79 -4.08 16.93
CA TYR A 104 6.40 -4.47 15.65
C TYR A 104 5.96 -3.56 14.50
N LYS A 105 4.66 -3.26 14.40
CA LYS A 105 4.10 -2.36 13.39
C LYS A 105 4.70 -0.96 13.48
N LEU A 106 4.79 -0.41 14.69
CA LEU A 106 5.34 0.94 14.89
C LEU A 106 6.84 1.02 14.56
N ARG A 107 7.61 -0.02 14.91
CA ARG A 107 9.03 -0.10 14.52
C ARG A 107 9.21 -0.28 13.01
N PHE A 108 8.35 -1.09 12.37
CA PHE A 108 8.33 -1.23 10.92
C PHE A 108 8.02 0.11 10.24
N TYR A 109 7.08 0.87 10.77
CA TYR A 109 6.73 2.21 10.31
C TYR A 109 7.94 3.15 10.31
N ASP A 110 8.67 3.22 11.42
CA ASP A 110 9.83 4.11 11.55
C ASP A 110 10.98 3.67 10.62
N ALA A 111 11.24 2.37 10.51
CA ALA A 111 12.23 1.84 9.59
C ALA A 111 11.91 2.16 8.12
N PHE A 112 10.64 2.02 7.73
CA PHE A 112 10.19 2.35 6.37
C PHE A 112 10.28 3.85 6.07
N LEU A 113 9.93 4.70 7.04
CA LEU A 113 10.09 6.15 6.87
C LEU A 113 11.56 6.52 6.65
N GLU A 114 12.48 5.95 7.45
CA GLU A 114 13.92 6.22 7.31
C GLU A 114 14.47 5.75 5.96
N ASP A 115 14.08 4.57 5.49
CA ASP A 115 14.41 4.08 4.15
C ASP A 115 13.91 5.02 3.04
N SER A 116 12.66 5.47 3.15
CA SER A 116 12.07 6.40 2.18
C SER A 116 12.79 7.76 2.16
N LEU A 117 13.20 8.26 3.31
CA LEU A 117 14.00 9.49 3.42
C LEU A 117 15.42 9.30 2.89
N GLU A 118 16.01 8.11 3.05
CA GLU A 118 17.33 7.81 2.49
C GLU A 118 17.29 7.83 0.95
N TRP A 119 16.24 7.30 0.32
CA TRP A 119 16.06 7.42 -1.13
C TRP A 119 15.97 8.88 -1.58
N GLN A 120 15.28 9.74 -0.83
CA GLN A 120 15.24 11.18 -1.11
C GLN A 120 16.62 11.83 -0.95
N ARG A 121 17.39 11.47 0.09
CA ARG A 121 18.77 11.97 0.27
C ARG A 121 19.71 11.57 -0.88
N ARG A 122 19.45 10.42 -1.51
CA ARG A 122 20.13 9.97 -2.74
C ARG A 122 19.63 10.66 -4.02
N GLY A 123 18.71 11.62 -3.90
CA GLY A 123 18.17 12.38 -5.01
C GLY A 123 17.08 11.66 -5.80
N LYS A 124 16.51 10.58 -5.25
CA LYS A 124 15.39 9.87 -5.89
C LYS A 124 14.06 10.42 -5.41
N ASN A 125 13.10 10.53 -6.30
CA ASN A 125 11.72 10.68 -5.94
C ASN A 125 11.16 9.35 -5.43
N VAL A 126 10.14 9.39 -4.55
CA VAL A 126 9.58 8.20 -3.93
C VAL A 126 8.08 8.14 -4.14
N ILE A 127 7.62 7.02 -4.67
CA ILE A 127 6.20 6.65 -4.78
C ILE A 127 6.00 5.43 -3.90
N THR A 128 5.02 5.46 -3.00
CA THR A 128 4.66 4.33 -2.17
C THR A 128 3.19 3.98 -2.35
N VAL A 129 2.92 2.73 -2.68
CA VAL A 129 1.56 2.22 -2.92
C VAL A 129 1.34 0.97 -2.08
N GLY A 130 0.22 0.90 -1.38
CA GLY A 130 -0.18 -0.32 -0.70
C GLY A 130 -1.05 -0.12 0.52
N ASP A 131 -1.21 -1.22 1.28
CA ASP A 131 -2.01 -1.28 2.50
C ASP A 131 -1.16 -0.83 3.72
N TYR A 132 -1.55 0.29 4.30
CA TYR A 132 -0.92 0.85 5.52
C TYR A 132 -1.53 0.27 6.81
N ASN A 133 -2.59 -0.52 6.70
CA ASN A 133 -3.33 -1.04 7.84
C ASN A 133 -3.72 0.05 8.86
N THR A 134 -3.87 1.31 8.41
CA THR A 134 -4.20 2.46 9.26
C THR A 134 -5.00 3.51 8.50
N CYS A 135 -6.13 3.94 9.08
CA CYS A 135 -6.82 5.15 8.66
C CYS A 135 -6.15 6.37 9.29
N HIS A 136 -5.91 7.41 8.49
CA HIS A 136 -5.26 8.63 8.96
C HIS A 136 -6.24 9.55 9.72
N HIS A 137 -7.33 9.94 9.08
CA HIS A 137 -8.28 10.92 9.62
C HIS A 137 -9.67 10.31 9.87
N GLU A 138 -10.51 11.01 10.63
CA GLU A 138 -11.89 10.59 10.89
C GLU A 138 -12.74 10.48 9.62
N ILE A 139 -12.43 11.26 8.59
CA ILE A 139 -13.09 11.18 7.28
C ILE A 139 -12.79 9.87 6.53
N ASP A 140 -11.71 9.18 6.92
CA ASP A 140 -11.21 7.96 6.27
C ASP A 140 -11.81 6.67 6.85
N ILE A 141 -12.68 6.78 7.84
CA ILE A 141 -13.22 5.62 8.55
C ILE A 141 -14.70 5.80 8.86
N ALA A 142 -15.47 4.74 8.65
CA ALA A 142 -16.82 4.67 9.20
C ALA A 142 -16.77 4.51 10.73
N ARG A 143 -17.63 5.25 11.44
CA ARG A 143 -17.78 5.18 12.90
C ARG A 143 -16.47 5.46 13.66
N PRO A 144 -15.82 6.61 13.47
CA PRO A 144 -14.51 6.91 14.06
C PRO A 144 -14.50 6.82 15.60
N ARG A 145 -15.58 7.24 16.28
CA ARG A 145 -15.66 7.18 17.74
C ARG A 145 -15.64 5.75 18.29
N GLU A 146 -16.33 4.83 17.63
CA GLU A 146 -16.41 3.42 18.01
C GLU A 146 -15.07 2.72 17.79
N ASN A 147 -14.31 3.13 16.79
CA ASN A 147 -13.04 2.53 16.39
C ASN A 147 -11.80 3.22 17.00
N SER A 148 -11.96 4.26 17.82
CA SER A 148 -10.83 5.06 18.37
C SER A 148 -9.84 4.25 19.24
N ARG A 149 -10.19 3.04 19.63
CA ARG A 149 -9.36 2.11 20.43
C ARG A 149 -9.03 0.82 19.66
N VAL A 150 -9.26 0.80 18.37
CA VAL A 150 -9.00 -0.37 17.51
C VAL A 150 -7.73 -0.11 16.71
N SER A 151 -6.82 -1.11 16.67
CA SER A 151 -5.63 -1.01 15.83
C SER A 151 -6.01 -0.80 14.37
N GLY A 152 -5.29 0.09 13.71
CA GLY A 152 -5.65 0.68 12.43
C GLY A 152 -6.31 2.06 12.57
N PHE A 153 -6.68 2.47 13.81
CA PHE A 153 -7.16 3.83 14.09
C PHE A 153 -6.76 4.33 15.50
N LEU A 154 -5.77 3.70 16.12
CA LEU A 154 -5.24 4.18 17.40
C LEU A 154 -4.57 5.55 17.24
N PRO A 155 -4.63 6.41 18.27
CA PRO A 155 -3.95 7.70 18.24
C PRO A 155 -2.47 7.62 17.88
N ILE A 156 -1.75 6.58 18.37
CA ILE A 156 -0.32 6.41 18.10
C ILE A 156 -0.05 6.03 16.63
N GLU A 157 -0.91 5.23 15.99
CA GLU A 157 -0.81 4.88 14.57
C GLU A 157 -1.10 6.09 13.68
N ARG A 158 -2.12 6.88 14.03
CA ARG A 158 -2.47 8.13 13.34
C ARG A 158 -1.37 9.19 13.47
N ALA A 159 -0.79 9.33 14.67
CA ALA A 159 0.33 10.24 14.89
C ALA A 159 1.55 9.87 14.04
N TRP A 160 1.75 8.58 13.76
CA TRP A 160 2.78 8.19 12.80
C TRP A 160 2.43 8.59 11.35
N MET A 161 1.17 8.50 10.95
CA MET A 161 0.72 9.00 9.65
C MET A 161 0.94 10.53 9.53
N ASP A 162 0.67 11.28 10.62
CA ASP A 162 1.00 12.71 10.69
C ASP A 162 2.50 12.93 10.47
N LYS A 163 3.36 12.18 11.18
CA LYS A 163 4.83 12.23 11.03
C LYS A 163 5.27 11.93 9.59
N TYR A 164 4.64 10.95 8.93
CA TYR A 164 4.95 10.59 7.55
C TYR A 164 4.62 11.75 6.58
N VAL A 165 3.46 12.36 6.73
CA VAL A 165 3.06 13.54 5.95
C VAL A 165 3.96 14.75 6.26
N GLU A 166 4.28 15.03 7.51
CA GLU A 166 5.18 16.10 7.93
C GLU A 166 6.61 15.90 7.41
N SER A 167 7.01 14.66 7.12
CA SER A 167 8.29 14.32 6.50
C SER A 167 8.32 14.55 4.97
N GLY A 168 7.24 15.12 4.40
CA GLY A 168 7.18 15.52 2.99
C GLY A 168 6.56 14.50 2.06
N PHE A 169 5.82 13.51 2.59
CA PHE A 169 5.02 12.58 1.78
C PHE A 169 3.56 13.02 1.71
N ILE A 170 2.97 13.00 0.53
CA ILE A 170 1.61 13.49 0.28
C ILE A 170 0.70 12.32 -0.05
N ASP A 171 -0.40 12.18 0.69
CA ASP A 171 -1.53 11.33 0.34
C ASP A 171 -2.22 11.90 -0.90
N THR A 172 -2.01 11.28 -2.04
CA THR A 172 -2.46 11.78 -3.34
C THR A 172 -3.98 11.88 -3.43
N PHE A 173 -4.70 10.88 -2.88
CA PHE A 173 -6.16 10.91 -2.87
C PHE A 173 -6.67 12.08 -2.04
N ARG A 174 -6.16 12.25 -0.82
CA ARG A 174 -6.62 13.32 0.06
C ARG A 174 -6.21 14.71 -0.41
N ALA A 175 -5.06 14.83 -1.09
CA ALA A 175 -4.63 16.09 -1.71
C ALA A 175 -5.57 16.54 -2.84
N LEU A 176 -6.04 15.61 -3.68
CA LEU A 176 -6.96 15.91 -4.79
C LEU A 176 -8.44 15.96 -4.34
N HIS A 177 -8.79 15.27 -3.27
CA HIS A 177 -10.16 15.12 -2.77
C HIS A 177 -10.25 15.42 -1.25
N PRO A 178 -9.92 16.66 -0.81
CA PRO A 178 -9.75 16.99 0.61
C PRO A 178 -11.01 16.75 1.46
N ASP A 179 -12.18 17.00 0.91
CA ASP A 179 -13.45 16.96 1.64
C ASP A 179 -14.37 15.77 1.26
N VAL A 180 -13.87 14.86 0.41
CA VAL A 180 -14.69 13.74 -0.06
C VAL A 180 -14.72 12.64 1.00
N ALA A 181 -15.85 12.51 1.69
CA ALA A 181 -16.11 11.52 2.70
C ALA A 181 -16.67 10.21 2.12
N HIS A 182 -16.72 9.17 2.95
CA HIS A 182 -17.31 7.87 2.63
C HIS A 182 -16.66 7.14 1.44
N ARG A 183 -15.40 7.43 1.17
CA ARG A 183 -14.57 6.70 0.21
C ARG A 183 -13.59 5.83 0.99
N TYR A 184 -13.83 4.52 0.92
CA TYR A 184 -13.08 3.52 1.67
C TYR A 184 -12.41 2.54 0.71
N THR A 185 -11.41 1.82 1.21
CA THR A 185 -10.65 0.84 0.42
C THR A 185 -10.80 -0.58 0.96
N TRP A 186 -11.23 -0.72 2.22
CA TRP A 186 -11.43 -2.00 2.89
C TRP A 186 -12.76 -2.06 3.65
N TRP A 187 -13.38 -3.24 3.64
CA TRP A 187 -14.61 -3.53 4.40
C TRP A 187 -14.51 -4.92 5.03
N SER A 188 -14.84 -5.03 6.31
CA SER A 188 -14.93 -6.33 6.98
C SER A 188 -15.87 -7.28 6.23
N ASN A 189 -15.46 -8.55 6.11
CA ASN A 189 -16.32 -9.61 5.56
C ASN A 189 -17.54 -9.96 6.44
N ARG A 190 -17.70 -9.27 7.59
CA ARG A 190 -18.77 -9.53 8.57
C ARG A 190 -19.85 -8.43 8.49
N GLY A 191 -21.08 -8.82 8.85
CA GLY A 191 -22.16 -7.86 9.09
C GLY A 191 -22.63 -7.06 7.86
N GLY A 192 -22.33 -7.50 6.65
CA GLY A 192 -22.69 -6.77 5.44
C GLY A 192 -22.00 -5.40 5.35
N ALA A 193 -20.76 -5.29 5.83
CA ALA A 193 -20.06 -4.02 5.92
C ALA A 193 -19.94 -3.30 4.56
N ARG A 194 -19.58 -4.00 3.49
CA ARG A 194 -19.39 -3.38 2.16
C ARG A 194 -20.71 -2.90 1.55
N PRO A 195 -21.82 -3.68 1.54
CA PRO A 195 -23.11 -3.18 1.08
C PRO A 195 -23.66 -1.96 1.84
N ASN A 196 -23.31 -1.85 3.12
CA ASN A 196 -23.71 -0.71 3.97
C ASN A 196 -22.66 0.40 4.01
N ASN A 197 -21.59 0.28 3.25
CA ASN A 197 -20.44 1.19 3.21
C ASN A 197 -19.86 1.52 4.59
N VAL A 198 -19.74 0.50 5.45
CA VAL A 198 -19.07 0.59 6.76
C VAL A 198 -17.63 0.16 6.57
N GLY A 199 -16.84 1.04 6.01
CA GLY A 199 -15.47 0.74 5.54
C GLY A 199 -14.40 1.63 6.16
N TRP A 200 -13.15 1.34 5.78
CA TRP A 200 -11.94 2.01 6.19
C TRP A 200 -11.10 2.31 4.95
N ARG A 201 -10.49 3.48 4.87
CA ARG A 201 -9.47 3.79 3.86
C ARG A 201 -8.10 3.53 4.48
N ILE A 202 -7.53 2.41 4.17
CA ILE A 202 -6.24 1.94 4.69
C ILE A 202 -5.21 1.67 3.59
N ASP A 203 -5.64 1.69 2.34
CA ASP A 203 -4.76 1.61 1.18
C ASP A 203 -4.50 3.02 0.65
N TYR A 204 -3.25 3.31 0.34
CA TYR A 204 -2.79 4.65 -0.06
C TYR A 204 -1.82 4.60 -1.23
N CYS A 205 -1.82 5.70 -2.00
CA CYS A 205 -0.71 6.11 -2.83
C CYS A 205 -0.12 7.39 -2.25
N PHE A 206 1.10 7.31 -1.75
CA PHE A 206 1.87 8.47 -1.33
C PHE A 206 2.95 8.80 -2.34
N VAL A 207 3.19 10.08 -2.54
CA VAL A 207 4.34 10.58 -3.31
C VAL A 207 5.09 11.61 -2.47
N ASN A 208 6.41 11.78 -2.70
CA ASN A 208 7.09 12.90 -2.09
C ASN A 208 6.67 14.23 -2.74
N GLN A 209 6.83 15.34 -2.01
CA GLN A 209 6.36 16.68 -2.38
C GLN A 209 6.71 17.07 -3.83
N ALA A 210 7.91 16.74 -4.31
CA ALA A 210 8.35 17.11 -5.64
C ALA A 210 7.57 16.43 -6.78
N LEU A 211 6.94 15.29 -6.51
CA LEU A 211 6.13 14.58 -7.51
C LEU A 211 4.65 15.00 -7.52
N MET A 212 4.16 15.71 -6.52
CA MET A 212 2.73 15.99 -6.41
C MET A 212 2.18 16.80 -7.60
N GLU A 213 2.96 17.70 -8.16
CA GLU A 213 2.57 18.48 -9.34
C GLU A 213 2.36 17.61 -10.59
N ASN A 214 2.96 16.43 -10.62
CA ASN A 214 2.87 15.47 -11.73
C ASN A 214 1.68 14.52 -11.59
N VAL A 215 1.02 14.47 -10.42
CA VAL A 215 -0.16 13.60 -10.19
C VAL A 215 -1.37 14.25 -10.86
N GLN A 216 -1.99 13.51 -11.80
CA GLN A 216 -3.14 13.95 -12.57
C GLN A 216 -4.46 13.46 -11.98
N ALA A 217 -4.46 12.25 -11.42
CA ALA A 217 -5.62 11.65 -10.79
C ALA A 217 -5.22 10.70 -9.66
N ALA A 218 -6.11 10.54 -8.68
CA ALA A 218 -6.02 9.53 -7.64
C ALA A 218 -7.42 8.98 -7.36
N GLU A 219 -7.62 7.67 -7.58
CA GLU A 219 -8.93 7.06 -7.59
C GLU A 219 -9.02 5.86 -6.64
N ILE A 220 -10.22 5.67 -6.08
CA ILE A 220 -10.61 4.47 -5.32
C ILE A 220 -11.67 3.74 -6.13
N HIS A 221 -11.40 2.48 -6.50
CA HIS A 221 -12.26 1.67 -7.37
C HIS A 221 -13.20 0.78 -6.55
N ASP A 222 -14.04 1.39 -5.71
CA ASP A 222 -14.90 0.72 -4.74
C ASP A 222 -15.97 -0.23 -5.36
N GLN A 223 -16.22 -0.10 -6.68
CA GLN A 223 -17.09 -0.98 -7.43
C GLN A 223 -16.44 -2.31 -7.82
N ILE A 224 -15.12 -2.43 -7.74
CA ILE A 224 -14.40 -3.65 -8.10
C ILE A 224 -14.47 -4.64 -6.94
N MET A 225 -15.04 -5.81 -7.23
CA MET A 225 -15.29 -6.88 -6.26
C MET A 225 -14.27 -8.01 -6.41
N GLY A 226 -14.17 -8.87 -5.40
CA GLY A 226 -13.31 -10.07 -5.41
C GLY A 226 -12.36 -10.17 -4.22
N SER A 227 -12.25 -9.09 -3.44
CA SER A 227 -11.51 -9.01 -2.18
C SER A 227 -12.31 -8.19 -1.17
N ASP A 228 -11.94 -8.22 0.08
CA ASP A 228 -12.38 -7.29 1.13
C ASP A 228 -11.73 -5.89 0.98
N HIS A 229 -10.69 -5.76 0.17
CA HIS A 229 -10.19 -4.48 -0.34
C HIS A 229 -10.75 -4.17 -1.75
N CYS A 230 -10.63 -2.92 -2.17
CA CYS A 230 -10.77 -2.54 -3.57
C CYS A 230 -9.46 -1.94 -4.10
N PRO A 231 -9.24 -1.95 -5.43
CA PRO A 231 -8.07 -1.31 -6.01
C PRO A 231 -8.08 0.21 -5.80
N ILE A 232 -6.90 0.78 -5.71
CA ILE A 232 -6.66 2.22 -5.81
C ILE A 232 -5.70 2.48 -6.97
N SER A 233 -5.72 3.67 -7.53
CA SER A 233 -4.79 4.06 -8.61
C SER A 233 -4.40 5.53 -8.54
N ILE A 234 -3.24 5.84 -9.10
CA ILE A 234 -2.84 7.20 -9.46
C ILE A 234 -2.46 7.24 -10.93
N ASP A 235 -2.75 8.36 -11.58
CA ASP A 235 -2.16 8.72 -12.86
C ASP A 235 -1.11 9.80 -12.60
N ILE A 236 0.14 9.52 -12.99
CA ILE A 236 1.28 10.39 -12.72
C ILE A 236 2.22 10.45 -13.92
N ASN A 237 2.68 11.64 -14.25
CA ASN A 237 3.69 11.86 -15.28
C ASN A 237 5.09 11.91 -14.64
N ILE A 238 5.95 10.93 -14.98
CA ILE A 238 7.30 10.79 -14.43
C ILE A 238 8.34 10.95 -15.52
#